data_70ea2034c07f73309ed0f19f8d2a190b
#
_entry.id   70ea2034c07f73309ed0f19f8d2a190b
#
_cell.length_a   1.000
_cell.length_b   1.000
_cell.length_c   1.000
_cell.angle_alpha   90.00
_cell.angle_beta   90.00
_cell.angle_gamma   90.00
#
_symmetry.space_group_name_H-M   'P 1'
#
loop_
_entity.id
_entity.type
_entity.pdbx_description
1 polymer ?
#
loop_
_entity_poly.entity_id
_entity_poly.type
_entity_poly.pdbx_seq_one_letter_code
_entity_poly.pdbx_strand_id
1 'polypeptide(L)'
;DTDRSRGLGDVYKRQMLNRAPTLHRLGIQAFEPTLVEGKAIKLHPLVCTAFNADFDGDQMAVHLPLSQEAQAECRFLLLSPNNLLKPSDGAPVAVPSQDMVLGIYYLTMEKEGAKGEGKCFKSENEAYLAYENKVITLHSRIKVKRRGMRPDGTMGSRIVDCTMGRLLFNEIILQDLGFVDRSDPDNFLKLEVDFQCGKKQLKQILDRCISVHGTTKTAEVLDNIKALGYKYSTIGA
;
A
#
# COMPACT_ATOMS: atom_id res chain seq x y z
N ASP A 1 35.00 -7.12 22.31
CA ASP A 1 34.17 -5.88 22.33
C ASP A 1 34.24 -5.06 21.03
N THR A 2 35.37 -5.15 20.27
CA THR A 2 35.52 -4.46 18.97
C THR A 2 34.64 -5.02 17.87
N ASP A 3 34.26 -6.28 17.90
CA ASP A 3 33.39 -6.90 16.91
C ASP A 3 31.92 -6.53 17.12
N ARG A 4 31.47 -6.29 18.35
CA ARG A 4 30.10 -5.81 18.64
C ARG A 4 29.90 -4.36 18.23
N SER A 5 30.93 -3.52 18.38
CA SER A 5 30.86 -2.12 17.95
C SER A 5 30.88 -1.97 16.42
N ARG A 6 31.55 -2.87 15.70
CA ARG A 6 31.49 -2.93 14.22
C ARG A 6 30.11 -3.33 13.75
N GLY A 7 29.48 -4.35 14.32
CA GLY A 7 28.11 -4.78 13.96
C GLY A 7 27.06 -3.71 14.20
N LEU A 8 27.15 -2.94 15.28
CA LEU A 8 26.24 -1.82 15.55
C LEU A 8 26.44 -0.64 14.59
N GLY A 9 27.68 -0.34 14.20
CA GLY A 9 27.97 0.70 13.21
C GLY A 9 27.41 0.39 11.83
N ASP A 10 27.34 -0.88 11.45
CA ASP A 10 26.85 -1.33 10.15
C ASP A 10 25.31 -1.34 10.09
N VAL A 11 24.63 -1.49 11.22
CA VAL A 11 23.16 -1.41 11.31
C VAL A 11 22.62 0.00 11.01
N TYR A 12 23.40 1.04 11.36
CA TYR A 12 23.00 2.43 11.11
C TYR A 12 23.41 2.93 9.71
N LYS A 13 24.16 2.14 8.96
CA LYS A 13 24.56 2.47 7.59
C LYS A 13 23.59 1.84 6.61
N ARG A 14 23.21 2.59 5.59
CA ARG A 14 22.41 2.08 4.49
C ARG A 14 23.22 1.06 3.72
N GLN A 15 22.61 -0.07 3.41
CA GLN A 15 23.22 -1.16 2.66
C GLN A 15 22.58 -1.26 1.30
N MET A 16 23.36 -1.60 0.28
CA MET A 16 22.85 -1.89 -1.05
C MET A 16 22.69 -3.40 -1.21
N LEU A 17 21.57 -3.81 -1.78
CA LEU A 17 21.33 -5.17 -2.22
C LEU A 17 21.40 -5.22 -3.74
N ASN A 18 22.01 -6.28 -4.28
CA ASN A 18 22.06 -6.58 -5.70
C ASN A 18 21.74 -8.05 -5.94
N ARG A 19 20.88 -8.32 -6.91
CA ARG A 19 20.66 -9.67 -7.45
C ARG A 19 21.18 -9.75 -8.89
N ALA A 20 22.05 -10.70 -9.16
CA ALA A 20 22.49 -11.01 -10.53
C ALA A 20 21.44 -11.85 -11.27
N PRO A 21 21.23 -11.66 -12.59
CA PRO A 21 21.85 -10.64 -13.43
C PRO A 21 21.22 -9.25 -13.20
N THR A 22 22.04 -8.20 -13.17
CA THR A 22 21.58 -6.82 -13.03
C THR A 22 21.21 -6.27 -14.42
N LEU A 23 19.95 -6.43 -14.81
CA LEU A 23 19.45 -6.07 -16.13
C LEU A 23 19.12 -4.56 -16.28
N HIS A 24 18.84 -3.88 -15.16
CA HIS A 24 18.52 -2.47 -15.11
C HIS A 24 18.91 -1.87 -13.76
N ARG A 25 18.89 -0.55 -13.64
CA ARG A 25 19.34 0.17 -12.43
C ARG A 25 18.61 -0.23 -11.15
N LEU A 26 17.35 -0.69 -11.22
CA LEU A 26 16.58 -1.11 -10.05
C LEU A 26 16.96 -2.51 -9.53
N GLY A 27 17.87 -3.21 -10.22
CA GLY A 27 18.53 -4.42 -9.71
C GLY A 27 19.57 -4.15 -8.63
N ILE A 28 19.83 -2.87 -8.32
CA ILE A 28 20.61 -2.41 -7.17
C ILE A 28 19.79 -1.36 -6.45
N GLN A 29 19.45 -1.61 -5.19
CA GLN A 29 18.70 -0.67 -4.36
C GLN A 29 19.30 -0.63 -2.95
N ALA A 30 19.16 0.54 -2.32
CA ALA A 30 19.59 0.73 -0.94
C ALA A 30 18.42 0.55 0.03
N PHE A 31 18.73 0.00 1.20
CA PHE A 31 17.79 -0.26 2.28
C PHE A 31 18.40 0.15 3.63
N GLU A 32 17.54 0.45 4.58
CA GLU A 32 17.91 0.56 5.99
C GLU A 32 17.71 -0.82 6.63
N PRO A 33 18.81 -1.48 7.07
CA PRO A 33 18.72 -2.83 7.60
C PRO A 33 18.08 -2.85 8.98
N THR A 34 17.29 -3.87 9.25
CA THR A 34 16.75 -4.20 10.57
C THR A 34 17.28 -5.58 10.98
N LEU A 35 17.79 -5.70 12.18
CA LEU A 35 18.28 -6.97 12.69
C LEU A 35 17.13 -7.94 12.93
N VAL A 36 17.28 -9.14 12.39
CA VAL A 36 16.31 -10.24 12.55
C VAL A 36 17.08 -11.52 12.86
N GLU A 37 16.45 -12.44 13.59
CA GLU A 37 16.99 -13.77 13.79
C GLU A 37 16.89 -14.61 12.52
N GLY A 38 17.89 -15.44 12.25
CA GLY A 38 17.95 -16.34 11.12
C GLY A 38 19.12 -16.05 10.19
N LYS A 39 19.28 -16.89 9.15
CA LYS A 39 20.38 -16.82 8.16
C LYS A 39 19.96 -16.27 6.82
N ALA A 40 18.69 -15.91 6.65
CA ALA A 40 18.14 -15.42 5.39
C ALA A 40 17.84 -13.93 5.47
N ILE A 41 18.03 -13.23 4.33
CA ILE A 41 17.61 -11.84 4.17
C ILE A 41 16.09 -11.81 4.00
N LYS A 42 15.39 -11.05 4.83
CA LYS A 42 13.97 -10.80 4.69
C LYS A 42 13.77 -9.59 3.78
N LEU A 43 13.50 -9.84 2.51
CA LEU A 43 13.30 -8.80 1.52
C LEU A 43 11.83 -8.35 1.48
N HIS A 44 11.60 -7.05 1.28
CA HIS A 44 10.26 -6.52 1.14
C HIS A 44 9.60 -7.03 -0.15
N PRO A 45 8.39 -7.61 -0.11
CA PRO A 45 7.78 -8.26 -1.30
C PRO A 45 7.62 -7.35 -2.52
N LEU A 46 7.34 -6.06 -2.33
CA LEU A 46 7.12 -5.12 -3.45
C LEU A 46 8.37 -4.83 -4.29
N VAL A 47 9.57 -5.09 -3.77
CA VAL A 47 10.83 -4.91 -4.53
C VAL A 47 11.24 -6.17 -5.28
N CYS A 48 10.63 -7.31 -5.02
CA CYS A 48 10.95 -8.57 -5.69
C CYS A 48 10.83 -8.46 -7.21
N THR A 49 9.83 -7.73 -7.72
CA THR A 49 9.66 -7.50 -9.15
C THR A 49 10.84 -6.73 -9.76
N ALA A 50 11.38 -5.73 -9.05
CA ALA A 50 12.53 -4.94 -9.51
C ALA A 50 13.82 -5.77 -9.55
N PHE A 51 14.03 -6.63 -8.58
CA PHE A 51 15.17 -7.55 -8.54
C PHE A 51 14.96 -8.81 -9.39
N ASN A 52 13.75 -9.04 -9.89
CA ASN A 52 13.35 -10.34 -10.45
C ASN A 52 13.71 -11.49 -9.50
N ALA A 53 13.42 -11.31 -8.20
CA ALA A 53 13.75 -12.22 -7.11
C ALA A 53 12.50 -12.94 -6.60
N ASP A 54 12.70 -14.19 -6.19
CA ASP A 54 11.72 -14.98 -5.45
C ASP A 54 12.36 -15.61 -4.20
N PHE A 55 11.58 -16.34 -3.42
CA PHE A 55 12.04 -16.88 -2.14
C PHE A 55 12.31 -18.39 -2.19
N ASP A 56 12.74 -18.89 -3.33
CA ASP A 56 13.05 -20.31 -3.57
C ASP A 56 14.52 -20.67 -3.36
N GLY A 57 15.35 -19.75 -2.90
CA GLY A 57 16.78 -19.93 -2.67
C GLY A 57 17.66 -18.94 -3.43
N ASP A 58 17.09 -17.88 -3.98
CA ASP A 58 17.84 -16.81 -4.61
C ASP A 58 18.88 -16.19 -3.66
N GLN A 59 20.02 -15.79 -4.23
CA GLN A 59 21.11 -15.13 -3.52
C GLN A 59 21.20 -13.67 -3.92
N MET A 60 21.56 -12.81 -2.97
CA MET A 60 21.86 -11.41 -3.22
C MET A 60 23.21 -11.01 -2.66
N ALA A 61 23.91 -10.13 -3.37
CA ALA A 61 25.10 -9.48 -2.86
C ALA A 61 24.71 -8.30 -1.96
N VAL A 62 25.37 -8.17 -0.83
CA VAL A 62 25.23 -7.06 0.10
C VAL A 62 26.46 -6.17 0.02
N HIS A 63 26.26 -4.88 -0.26
CA HIS A 63 27.35 -3.91 -0.34
C HIS A 63 27.16 -2.85 0.73
N LEU A 64 28.22 -2.60 1.51
CA LEU A 64 28.25 -1.57 2.53
C LEU A 64 29.06 -0.37 2.04
N PRO A 65 28.42 0.77 1.73
CA PRO A 65 29.12 1.99 1.36
C PRO A 65 29.92 2.54 2.54
N LEU A 66 31.22 2.82 2.34
CA LEU A 66 32.12 3.21 3.42
C LEU A 66 32.32 4.72 3.52
N SER A 67 32.34 5.45 2.39
CA SER A 67 32.53 6.91 2.39
C SER A 67 31.23 7.64 2.68
N GLN A 68 31.34 8.88 3.15
CA GLN A 68 30.17 9.75 3.41
C GLN A 68 29.42 10.08 2.12
N GLU A 69 30.15 10.29 1.03
CA GLU A 69 29.57 10.56 -0.29
C GLU A 69 28.76 9.36 -0.77
N ALA A 70 29.33 8.15 -0.69
CA ALA A 70 28.62 6.93 -1.06
C ALA A 70 27.37 6.68 -0.19
N GLN A 71 27.43 7.00 1.11
CA GLN A 71 26.26 6.94 2.00
C GLN A 71 25.19 7.96 1.61
N ALA A 72 25.60 9.16 1.21
CA ALA A 72 24.67 10.19 0.72
C ALA A 72 24.00 9.76 -0.58
N GLU A 73 24.75 9.21 -1.55
CA GLU A 73 24.18 8.67 -2.80
C GLU A 73 23.20 7.53 -2.51
N CYS A 74 23.51 6.61 -1.60
CA CYS A 74 22.59 5.56 -1.18
C CYS A 74 21.28 6.12 -0.63
N ARG A 75 21.34 7.21 0.13
CA ARG A 75 20.18 7.84 0.73
C ARG A 75 19.31 8.56 -0.29
N PHE A 76 19.91 9.35 -1.15
CA PHE A 76 19.17 10.25 -2.03
C PHE A 76 18.80 9.61 -3.37
N LEU A 77 19.66 8.75 -3.90
CA LEU A 77 19.50 8.19 -5.25
C LEU A 77 19.03 6.73 -5.23
N LEU A 78 19.57 5.89 -4.34
CA LEU A 78 19.39 4.44 -4.41
C LEU A 78 18.36 3.89 -3.43
N LEU A 79 17.90 4.68 -2.46
CA LEU A 79 16.93 4.19 -1.48
C LEU A 79 15.64 3.73 -2.15
N SER A 80 15.15 2.53 -1.80
CA SER A 80 14.04 1.87 -2.47
C SER A 80 12.76 2.73 -2.58
N PRO A 81 12.29 3.46 -1.54
CA PRO A 81 11.13 4.35 -1.67
C PRO A 81 11.30 5.49 -2.69
N ASN A 82 12.53 5.87 -3.03
CA ASN A 82 12.80 6.89 -4.06
C ASN A 82 12.78 6.34 -5.48
N ASN A 83 12.76 5.00 -5.63
CA ASN A 83 12.87 4.29 -6.90
C ASN A 83 11.61 3.49 -7.25
N LEU A 84 10.43 4.09 -7.05
CA LEU A 84 9.15 3.46 -7.31
C LEU A 84 8.76 3.45 -8.80
N LEU A 85 9.43 4.25 -9.64
CA LEU A 85 9.12 4.40 -11.05
C LEU A 85 10.13 3.69 -11.95
N LYS A 86 9.62 3.06 -13.00
CA LYS A 86 10.46 2.49 -14.07
C LYS A 86 11.12 3.60 -14.87
N PRO A 87 12.42 3.50 -15.16
CA PRO A 87 13.10 4.49 -15.99
C PRO A 87 12.66 4.45 -17.47
N SER A 88 12.05 3.37 -17.93
CA SER A 88 11.66 3.18 -19.34
C SER A 88 10.39 3.94 -19.72
N ASP A 89 9.37 3.92 -18.86
CA ASP A 89 8.02 4.40 -19.16
C ASP A 89 7.43 5.27 -18.04
N GLY A 90 8.16 5.47 -16.95
CA GLY A 90 7.68 6.22 -15.78
C GLY A 90 6.55 5.53 -15.01
N ALA A 91 6.18 4.30 -15.37
CA ALA A 91 5.15 3.56 -14.65
C ALA A 91 5.67 3.03 -13.30
N PRO A 92 4.81 2.84 -12.30
CA PRO A 92 5.19 2.21 -11.03
C PRO A 92 5.80 0.82 -11.24
N VAL A 93 6.93 0.57 -10.61
CA VAL A 93 7.59 -0.74 -10.55
C VAL A 93 7.07 -1.55 -9.38
N ALA A 94 6.92 -0.91 -8.23
CA ALA A 94 6.37 -1.52 -7.04
C ALA A 94 4.84 -1.54 -7.13
N VAL A 95 4.30 -2.62 -7.70
CA VAL A 95 2.85 -2.83 -7.83
C VAL A 95 2.47 -4.08 -7.05
N PRO A 96 1.39 -4.04 -6.25
CA PRO A 96 0.89 -5.23 -5.58
C PRO A 96 0.65 -6.38 -6.56
N SER A 97 0.99 -7.58 -6.14
CA SER A 97 0.90 -8.79 -6.96
C SER A 97 0.37 -9.97 -6.14
N GLN A 98 0.00 -11.05 -6.83
CA GLN A 98 -0.40 -12.32 -6.20
C GLN A 98 -1.43 -12.13 -5.07
N ASP A 99 -1.13 -12.61 -3.88
CA ASP A 99 -2.02 -12.61 -2.72
C ASP A 99 -2.43 -11.19 -2.25
N MET A 100 -1.57 -10.19 -2.48
CA MET A 100 -1.93 -8.80 -2.19
C MET A 100 -3.11 -8.34 -3.05
N VAL A 101 -3.08 -8.66 -4.35
CA VAL A 101 -4.18 -8.34 -5.29
C VAL A 101 -5.42 -9.13 -4.95
N LEU A 102 -5.26 -10.43 -4.66
CA LEU A 102 -6.36 -11.31 -4.29
C LEU A 102 -7.08 -10.81 -3.05
N GLY A 103 -6.33 -10.42 -2.01
CA GLY A 103 -6.91 -9.91 -0.77
C GLY A 103 -7.66 -8.59 -0.96
N ILE A 104 -7.12 -7.65 -1.75
CA ILE A 104 -7.81 -6.38 -2.04
C ILE A 104 -9.03 -6.61 -2.94
N TYR A 105 -8.94 -7.52 -3.92
CA TYR A 105 -10.06 -7.91 -4.76
C TYR A 105 -11.20 -8.48 -3.91
N TYR A 106 -10.90 -9.43 -3.01
CA TYR A 106 -11.85 -10.00 -2.07
C TYR A 106 -12.46 -8.91 -1.17
N LEU A 107 -11.62 -8.02 -0.61
CA LEU A 107 -12.08 -6.95 0.26
C LEU A 107 -13.05 -5.99 -0.43
N THR A 108 -12.79 -5.62 -1.70
CA THR A 108 -13.58 -4.64 -2.45
C THR A 108 -14.74 -5.26 -3.24
N MET A 109 -14.89 -6.58 -3.19
CA MET A 109 -15.99 -7.29 -3.83
C MET A 109 -17.33 -6.91 -3.20
N GLU A 110 -18.37 -6.90 -4.03
CA GLU A 110 -19.77 -6.73 -3.62
C GLU A 110 -20.52 -8.03 -3.88
N LYS A 111 -21.39 -8.43 -2.98
CA LYS A 111 -22.22 -9.64 -3.11
C LYS A 111 -23.67 -9.30 -2.83
N GLU A 112 -24.52 -9.47 -3.84
CA GLU A 112 -25.96 -9.32 -3.69
C GLU A 112 -26.55 -10.39 -2.76
N GLY A 113 -27.56 -10.04 -1.98
CA GLY A 113 -28.18 -10.94 -1.01
C GLY A 113 -27.28 -11.26 0.20
N ALA A 114 -26.21 -10.52 0.40
CA ALA A 114 -25.35 -10.76 1.56
C ALA A 114 -26.03 -10.36 2.88
N LYS A 115 -25.67 -11.05 3.97
CA LYS A 115 -26.27 -10.79 5.28
C LYS A 115 -26.14 -9.33 5.70
N GLY A 116 -27.27 -8.70 6.00
CA GLY A 116 -27.32 -7.30 6.44
C GLY A 116 -27.34 -6.27 5.31
N GLU A 117 -27.60 -6.70 4.09
CA GLU A 117 -27.78 -5.78 2.95
C GLU A 117 -28.88 -4.75 3.22
N GLY A 118 -28.67 -3.52 2.73
CA GLY A 118 -29.61 -2.40 2.87
C GLY A 118 -29.63 -1.72 4.23
N LYS A 119 -28.90 -2.20 5.22
CA LYS A 119 -28.83 -1.56 6.55
C LYS A 119 -28.20 -0.18 6.48
N CYS A 120 -28.76 0.73 7.30
CA CYS A 120 -28.27 2.11 7.45
C CYS A 120 -27.57 2.29 8.79
N PHE A 121 -26.41 2.95 8.77
CA PHE A 121 -25.61 3.24 9.96
C PHE A 121 -25.41 4.75 10.12
N LYS A 122 -25.43 5.21 11.38
CA LYS A 122 -25.27 6.64 11.74
C LYS A 122 -23.84 7.13 11.63
N SER A 123 -22.86 6.20 11.61
CA SER A 123 -21.44 6.48 11.50
C SER A 123 -20.68 5.28 10.96
N GLU A 124 -19.44 5.50 10.52
CA GLU A 124 -18.52 4.43 10.13
C GLU A 124 -18.22 3.48 11.29
N ASN A 125 -18.02 4.01 12.51
CA ASN A 125 -17.79 3.21 13.71
C ASN A 125 -18.95 2.26 14.04
N GLU A 126 -20.20 2.68 13.83
CA GLU A 126 -21.37 1.82 14.02
C GLU A 126 -21.37 0.67 13.00
N ALA A 127 -20.99 0.94 11.74
CA ALA A 127 -20.84 -0.09 10.73
C ALA A 127 -19.72 -1.08 11.08
N TYR A 128 -18.58 -0.60 11.62
CA TYR A 128 -17.51 -1.45 12.14
C TYR A 128 -17.98 -2.40 13.24
N LEU A 129 -18.67 -1.87 14.24
CA LEU A 129 -19.23 -2.68 15.33
C LEU A 129 -20.24 -3.71 14.83
N ALA A 130 -21.06 -3.33 13.83
CA ALA A 130 -21.98 -4.27 13.20
C ALA A 130 -21.26 -5.38 12.44
N TYR A 131 -20.13 -5.09 11.82
CA TYR A 131 -19.29 -6.07 11.15
C TYR A 131 -18.63 -7.02 12.16
N GLU A 132 -18.04 -6.52 13.24
CA GLU A 132 -17.43 -7.33 14.30
C GLU A 132 -18.46 -8.26 14.96
N ASN A 133 -19.67 -7.76 15.18
CA ASN A 133 -20.79 -8.57 15.70
C ASN A 133 -21.45 -9.48 14.64
N LYS A 134 -20.87 -9.59 13.44
CA LYS A 134 -21.37 -10.44 12.34
C LYS A 134 -22.81 -10.14 11.94
N VAL A 135 -23.26 -8.90 12.13
CA VAL A 135 -24.59 -8.41 11.70
C VAL A 135 -24.60 -8.10 10.20
N ILE A 136 -23.44 -7.67 9.68
CA ILE A 136 -23.16 -7.48 8.25
C ILE A 136 -21.90 -8.25 7.87
N THR A 137 -21.68 -8.44 6.56
CA THR A 137 -20.46 -9.02 6.01
C THR A 137 -19.61 -7.93 5.32
N LEU A 138 -18.38 -8.26 4.94
CA LEU A 138 -17.50 -7.36 4.18
C LEU A 138 -18.12 -6.90 2.86
N HIS A 139 -18.90 -7.77 2.22
CA HIS A 139 -19.42 -7.62 0.87
C HIS A 139 -20.86 -7.11 0.83
N SER A 140 -21.51 -6.92 1.99
CA SER A 140 -22.89 -6.44 2.08
C SER A 140 -22.98 -4.99 1.66
N ARG A 141 -23.90 -4.66 0.78
CA ARG A 141 -24.21 -3.27 0.41
C ARG A 141 -24.95 -2.59 1.55
N ILE A 142 -24.35 -1.55 2.09
CA ILE A 142 -24.82 -0.81 3.27
C ILE A 142 -24.87 0.69 2.99
N LYS A 143 -25.60 1.41 3.81
CA LYS A 143 -25.69 2.87 3.78
C LYS A 143 -25.05 3.44 5.05
N VAL A 144 -24.06 4.31 4.89
CA VAL A 144 -23.35 4.89 6.02
C VAL A 144 -23.41 6.40 5.97
N LYS A 145 -23.78 7.02 7.08
CA LYS A 145 -23.74 8.47 7.22
C LYS A 145 -22.32 8.90 7.52
N ARG A 146 -21.67 9.50 6.54
CA ARG A 146 -20.35 10.12 6.66
C ARG A 146 -20.49 11.59 7.02
N ARG A 147 -19.50 12.11 7.76
CA ARG A 147 -19.38 13.53 8.12
C ARG A 147 -18.02 14.04 7.68
N GLY A 148 -17.98 15.27 7.23
CA GLY A 148 -16.72 15.90 6.82
C GLY A 148 -16.91 17.36 6.46
N MET A 149 -15.80 18.01 6.17
CA MET A 149 -15.78 19.41 5.80
C MET A 149 -16.14 19.55 4.31
N ARG A 150 -17.03 20.45 3.99
CA ARG A 150 -17.36 20.83 2.62
C ARG A 150 -16.28 21.75 2.06
N PRO A 151 -16.21 21.95 0.73
CA PRO A 151 -15.30 22.91 0.12
C PRO A 151 -15.47 24.34 0.63
N ASP A 152 -16.64 24.70 1.12
CA ASP A 152 -16.96 26.00 1.73
C ASP A 152 -16.51 26.15 3.20
N GLY A 153 -15.86 25.13 3.78
CA GLY A 153 -15.40 25.12 5.17
C GLY A 153 -16.48 24.77 6.19
N THR A 154 -17.71 24.48 5.78
CA THR A 154 -18.79 24.07 6.70
C THR A 154 -18.79 22.55 6.90
N MET A 155 -19.21 22.11 8.11
CA MET A 155 -19.40 20.69 8.39
C MET A 155 -20.68 20.19 7.72
N GLY A 156 -20.56 19.16 6.91
CA GLY A 156 -21.68 18.50 6.25
C GLY A 156 -21.77 17.02 6.59
N SER A 157 -22.91 16.44 6.28
CA SER A 157 -23.10 14.98 6.35
C SER A 157 -23.86 14.48 5.15
N ARG A 158 -23.52 13.26 4.72
CA ARG A 158 -24.19 12.56 3.61
C ARG A 158 -24.30 11.09 3.92
N ILE A 159 -25.36 10.47 3.39
CA ILE A 159 -25.48 9.01 3.35
C ILE A 159 -24.79 8.53 2.07
N VAL A 160 -23.86 7.61 2.21
CA VAL A 160 -23.08 7.01 1.12
C VAL A 160 -23.42 5.53 1.06
N ASP A 161 -23.74 5.05 -0.13
CA ASP A 161 -23.89 3.63 -0.41
C ASP A 161 -22.47 3.05 -0.59
N CYS A 162 -22.16 1.98 0.13
CA CYS A 162 -20.85 1.34 0.07
C CYS A 162 -20.91 -0.09 0.61
N THR A 163 -19.79 -0.80 0.59
CA THR A 163 -19.60 -2.04 1.36
C THR A 163 -18.65 -1.81 2.51
N MET A 164 -18.72 -2.67 3.55
CA MET A 164 -17.80 -2.57 4.67
C MET A 164 -16.35 -2.72 4.23
N GLY A 165 -16.08 -3.61 3.28
CA GLY A 165 -14.75 -3.80 2.73
C GLY A 165 -14.21 -2.57 1.97
N ARG A 166 -15.05 -1.85 1.22
CA ARG A 166 -14.64 -0.60 0.56
C ARG A 166 -14.39 0.53 1.57
N LEU A 167 -15.12 0.60 2.67
CA LEU A 167 -14.82 1.53 3.76
C LEU A 167 -13.42 1.29 4.31
N LEU A 168 -13.10 0.04 4.67
CA LEU A 168 -11.78 -0.38 5.15
C LEU A 168 -10.66 -0.04 4.16
N PHE A 169 -10.90 -0.27 2.87
CA PHE A 169 -9.91 0.04 1.85
C PHE A 169 -9.68 1.55 1.69
N ASN A 170 -10.75 2.35 1.77
CA ASN A 170 -10.63 3.81 1.65
C ASN A 170 -9.96 4.47 2.87
N GLU A 171 -9.83 3.80 4.01
CA GLU A 171 -9.05 4.31 5.15
C GLU A 171 -7.56 4.40 4.86
N ILE A 172 -7.05 3.48 4.04
CA ILE A 172 -5.62 3.45 3.68
C ILE A 172 -5.32 4.21 2.39
N ILE A 173 -6.34 4.59 1.63
CA ILE A 173 -6.21 5.31 0.36
C ILE A 173 -6.43 6.81 0.59
N LEU A 174 -5.58 7.62 -0.03
CA LEU A 174 -5.74 9.07 -0.02
C LEU A 174 -7.02 9.47 -0.78
N GLN A 175 -7.79 10.41 -0.21
CA GLN A 175 -9.14 10.72 -0.69
C GLN A 175 -9.19 11.88 -1.70
N ASP A 176 -8.07 12.21 -2.32
CA ASP A 176 -7.88 13.32 -3.26
C ASP A 176 -7.19 12.88 -4.57
N LEU A 177 -7.31 11.61 -4.92
CA LEU A 177 -6.68 11.04 -6.11
C LEU A 177 -7.42 11.40 -7.43
N GLY A 178 -8.62 11.99 -7.33
CA GLY A 178 -9.40 12.46 -8.47
C GLY A 178 -10.18 11.37 -9.21
N PHE A 179 -10.50 10.26 -8.54
CA PHE A 179 -11.49 9.31 -9.04
C PHE A 179 -12.91 9.84 -8.83
N VAL A 180 -13.08 10.72 -7.84
CA VAL A 180 -14.34 11.41 -7.57
C VAL A 180 -14.15 12.91 -7.83
N ASP A 181 -15.05 13.47 -8.63
CA ASP A 181 -15.07 14.93 -8.84
C ASP A 181 -15.57 15.63 -7.57
N ARG A 182 -14.63 16.21 -6.82
CA ARG A 182 -14.90 16.92 -5.57
C ARG A 182 -15.38 18.37 -5.80
N SER A 183 -15.39 18.86 -7.04
CA SER A 183 -15.94 20.17 -7.39
C SER A 183 -17.46 20.19 -7.25
N ASP A 184 -18.12 19.04 -7.41
CA ASP A 184 -19.54 18.88 -7.18
C ASP A 184 -19.81 18.76 -5.66
N PRO A 185 -20.61 19.67 -5.07
CA PRO A 185 -20.99 19.63 -3.65
C PRO A 185 -21.64 18.30 -3.24
N ASP A 186 -22.24 17.60 -4.20
CA ASP A 186 -22.89 16.32 -3.95
C ASP A 186 -21.90 15.14 -3.83
N ASN A 187 -20.65 15.34 -4.17
CA ASN A 187 -19.64 14.28 -4.18
C ASN A 187 -18.64 14.36 -3.01
N PHE A 188 -18.71 15.40 -2.16
CA PHE A 188 -17.68 15.72 -1.18
C PHE A 188 -17.38 14.61 -0.16
N LEU A 189 -18.31 13.69 0.11
CA LEU A 189 -18.16 12.57 1.04
C LEU A 189 -18.21 11.19 0.38
N LYS A 190 -18.31 11.11 -0.95
CA LYS A 190 -18.21 9.82 -1.65
C LYS A 190 -16.84 9.18 -1.40
N LEU A 191 -16.81 7.87 -1.37
CA LEU A 191 -15.55 7.12 -1.30
C LEU A 191 -14.73 7.37 -2.56
N GLU A 192 -13.44 7.55 -2.43
CA GLU A 192 -12.54 7.73 -3.58
C GLU A 192 -12.50 6.47 -4.44
N VAL A 193 -12.52 5.31 -3.79
CA VAL A 193 -12.57 4.01 -4.46
C VAL A 193 -13.89 3.32 -4.10
N ASP A 194 -14.86 3.40 -5.02
CA ASP A 194 -16.17 2.74 -4.89
C ASP A 194 -16.38 1.69 -5.98
N PHE A 195 -15.32 1.01 -6.37
CA PHE A 195 -15.31 -0.06 -7.36
C PHE A 195 -14.46 -1.23 -6.91
N GLN A 196 -14.66 -2.37 -7.55
CA GLN A 196 -13.85 -3.56 -7.27
C GLN A 196 -12.43 -3.38 -7.80
N CYS A 197 -11.44 -3.63 -6.93
CA CYS A 197 -10.03 -3.39 -7.24
C CYS A 197 -9.32 -4.69 -7.61
N GLY A 198 -9.01 -4.84 -8.90
CA GLY A 198 -8.06 -5.81 -9.41
C GLY A 198 -6.68 -5.17 -9.66
N LYS A 199 -5.77 -5.93 -10.25
CA LYS A 199 -4.38 -5.48 -10.53
C LYS A 199 -4.32 -4.19 -11.35
N LYS A 200 -5.21 -4.02 -12.34
CA LYS A 200 -5.26 -2.83 -13.21
C LYS A 200 -5.68 -1.58 -12.44
N GLN A 201 -6.72 -1.71 -11.61
CA GLN A 201 -7.22 -0.61 -10.80
C GLN A 201 -6.20 -0.19 -9.73
N LEU A 202 -5.55 -1.15 -9.07
CA LEU A 202 -4.47 -0.86 -8.11
C LEU A 202 -3.31 -0.10 -8.77
N LYS A 203 -2.92 -0.50 -9.98
CA LYS A 203 -1.90 0.25 -10.73
C LYS A 203 -2.34 1.69 -11.00
N GLN A 204 -3.59 1.91 -11.41
CA GLN A 204 -4.14 3.26 -11.66
C GLN A 204 -4.18 4.11 -10.37
N ILE A 205 -4.55 3.51 -9.23
CA ILE A 205 -4.54 4.20 -7.93
C ILE A 205 -3.11 4.65 -7.58
N LEU A 206 -2.11 3.80 -7.77
CA LEU A 206 -0.72 4.12 -7.50
C LEU A 206 -0.16 5.17 -8.46
N ASP A 207 -0.47 5.09 -9.76
CA ASP A 207 -0.08 6.11 -10.74
C ASP A 207 -0.58 7.50 -10.31
N ARG A 208 -1.85 7.61 -9.91
CA ARG A 208 -2.42 8.86 -9.41
C ARG A 208 -1.83 9.31 -8.09
N CYS A 209 -1.61 8.36 -7.16
CA CYS A 209 -1.00 8.65 -5.88
C CYS A 209 0.41 9.25 -6.04
N ILE A 210 1.23 8.68 -6.93
CA ILE A 210 2.56 9.24 -7.25
C ILE A 210 2.45 10.62 -7.89
N SER A 211 1.51 10.79 -8.82
CA SER A 211 1.34 12.06 -9.54
C SER A 211 0.88 13.21 -8.64
N VAL A 212 0.04 12.93 -7.64
CA VAL A 212 -0.54 13.95 -6.75
C VAL A 212 0.32 14.18 -5.50
N HIS A 213 0.82 13.11 -4.88
CA HIS A 213 1.46 13.16 -3.57
C HIS A 213 2.95 12.82 -3.57
N GLY A 214 3.49 12.38 -4.71
CA GLY A 214 4.89 11.98 -4.83
C GLY A 214 5.19 10.60 -4.23
N THR A 215 6.47 10.22 -4.29
CA THR A 215 6.93 8.86 -3.98
C THR A 215 6.83 8.50 -2.49
N THR A 216 7.11 9.44 -1.60
CA THR A 216 7.14 9.19 -0.14
C THR A 216 5.76 8.77 0.38
N LYS A 217 4.72 9.53 0.06
CA LYS A 217 3.34 9.20 0.46
C LYS A 217 2.85 7.91 -0.20
N THR A 218 3.23 7.69 -1.45
CA THR A 218 2.87 6.46 -2.16
C THR A 218 3.52 5.23 -1.53
N ALA A 219 4.74 5.33 -0.99
CA ALA A 219 5.38 4.23 -0.28
C ALA A 219 4.58 3.84 0.99
N GLU A 220 4.07 4.82 1.75
CA GLU A 220 3.19 4.56 2.91
C GLU A 220 1.90 3.84 2.48
N VAL A 221 1.25 4.32 1.41
CA VAL A 221 0.04 3.69 0.85
C VAL A 221 0.32 2.26 0.37
N LEU A 222 1.45 2.03 -0.29
CA LEU A 222 1.88 0.70 -0.74
C LEU A 222 2.06 -0.28 0.42
N ASP A 223 2.69 0.16 1.51
CA ASP A 223 2.85 -0.67 2.71
C ASP A 223 1.51 -1.04 3.35
N ASN A 224 0.59 -0.10 3.39
CA ASN A 224 -0.76 -0.33 3.89
C ASN A 224 -1.54 -1.30 2.99
N ILE A 225 -1.46 -1.14 1.66
CA ILE A 225 -2.06 -2.07 0.68
C ILE A 225 -1.49 -3.47 0.84
N LYS A 226 -0.16 -3.59 1.00
CA LYS A 226 0.50 -4.89 1.25
C LYS A 226 -0.06 -5.55 2.50
N ALA A 227 -0.08 -4.84 3.63
CA ALA A 227 -0.54 -5.38 4.91
C ALA A 227 -2.02 -5.80 4.84
N LEU A 228 -2.87 -4.95 4.27
CA LEU A 228 -4.30 -5.21 4.11
C LEU A 228 -4.55 -6.37 3.13
N GLY A 229 -3.83 -6.40 2.02
CA GLY A 229 -3.93 -7.44 1.00
C GLY A 229 -3.63 -8.83 1.57
N TYR A 230 -2.52 -9.01 2.25
CA TYR A 230 -2.20 -10.29 2.89
C TYR A 230 -3.20 -10.68 3.97
N LYS A 231 -3.63 -9.72 4.81
CA LYS A 231 -4.64 -9.97 5.85
C LYS A 231 -5.93 -10.54 5.23
N TYR A 232 -6.45 -9.90 4.20
CA TYR A 232 -7.72 -10.30 3.60
C TYR A 232 -7.60 -11.45 2.60
N SER A 233 -6.43 -11.72 2.05
CA SER A 233 -6.15 -12.96 1.34
C SER A 233 -6.26 -14.16 2.28
N THR A 234 -5.68 -14.06 3.48
CA THR A 234 -5.77 -15.13 4.50
C THR A 234 -7.20 -15.32 5.02
N ILE A 235 -7.98 -14.25 5.17
CA ILE A 235 -9.37 -14.32 5.67
C ILE A 235 -10.31 -14.87 4.59
N GLY A 236 -10.01 -14.61 3.31
CA GLY A 236 -10.82 -15.01 2.17
C GLY A 236 -10.53 -16.41 1.63
N ALA A 237 -9.51 -17.10 2.16
CA ALA A 237 -9.08 -18.42 1.73
C ALA A 237 -9.98 -19.56 2.26
#